data_06217cbcc565089335616aecb6bbbebe
#
_entry.id   06217cbcc565089335616aecb6bbbebe
#
_cell.length_a   1.000
_cell.length_b   1.000
_cell.length_c   1.000
_cell.angle_alpha   90.00
_cell.angle_beta   90.00
_cell.angle_gamma   90.00
#
_symmetry.space_group_name_H-M   'P 1'
#
loop_
_entity.id
_entity.type
_entity.pdbx_description
1 polymer ?
#
loop_
_entity_poly.entity_id
_entity_poly.type
_entity_poly.pdbx_seq_one_letter_code
_entity_poly.pdbx_strand_id
1 'polypeptide(L)'
;VQNEPSNRKFFAELAPGGIVGGAMDSLLQTLAYYKRHDPATAEEQELMENLFDVLCALLLHTPNRDLFLKAEGLQLMNLMLREKKTSRNGALKVLNHALSGTDAFAFANCIKFVDVLGLRTIFPLFMKTPKKKGGKVTKLFM
;
A
#
# COMPACT_ATOMS: atom_id res chain seq x y z
N VAL A 1 15.87 3.72 -2.40
CA VAL A 1 14.94 3.08 -3.33
C VAL A 1 14.28 4.10 -4.24
N GLN A 2 13.81 5.23 -3.72
CA GLN A 2 13.08 6.22 -4.50
C GLN A 2 13.92 6.83 -5.63
N ASN A 3 15.18 7.13 -5.36
CA ASN A 3 16.06 7.85 -6.28
C ASN A 3 16.93 6.95 -7.16
N GLU A 4 16.87 5.63 -6.96
CA GLU A 4 17.73 4.69 -7.67
C GLU A 4 16.90 3.55 -8.28
N PRO A 5 16.60 3.61 -9.60
CA PRO A 5 15.78 2.59 -10.27
C PRO A 5 16.35 1.17 -10.20
N SER A 6 17.68 1.03 -10.16
CA SER A 6 18.34 -0.28 -10.06
C SER A 6 17.99 -1.02 -8.77
N ASN A 7 17.80 -0.30 -7.66
CA ASN A 7 17.41 -0.90 -6.40
C ASN A 7 16.00 -1.49 -6.43
N ARG A 8 15.09 -0.91 -7.19
CA ARG A 8 13.73 -1.44 -7.40
C ARG A 8 13.76 -2.76 -8.16
N LYS A 9 14.62 -2.83 -9.17
CA LYS A 9 14.84 -4.06 -9.96
C LYS A 9 15.47 -5.14 -9.10
N PHE A 10 16.52 -4.80 -8.36
CA PHE A 10 17.20 -5.71 -7.45
C PHE A 10 16.25 -6.32 -6.42
N PHE A 11 15.30 -5.54 -5.91
CA PHE A 11 14.28 -6.03 -5.00
C PHE A 11 13.41 -7.13 -5.64
N ALA A 12 13.03 -6.93 -6.92
CA ALA A 12 12.27 -7.95 -7.65
C ALA A 12 13.07 -9.26 -7.85
N GLU A 13 14.38 -9.14 -8.02
CA GLU A 13 15.29 -10.28 -8.21
C GLU A 13 15.56 -11.07 -6.91
N LEU A 14 15.40 -10.44 -5.76
CA LEU A 14 15.53 -11.12 -4.45
C LEU A 14 14.35 -12.05 -4.14
N ALA A 15 13.29 -11.98 -4.92
CA ALA A 15 12.04 -12.69 -4.63
C ALA A 15 12.02 -14.18 -4.98
N PRO A 16 12.69 -14.69 -6.02
CA PRO A 16 12.52 -16.10 -6.37
C PRO A 16 13.59 -17.00 -5.75
N GLY A 17 13.29 -17.61 -4.64
CA GLY A 17 13.86 -18.91 -4.37
C GLY A 17 14.75 -19.12 -3.15
N GLY A 18 14.85 -18.19 -2.23
CA GLY A 18 15.75 -18.41 -1.08
C GLY A 18 15.09 -18.38 0.29
N ILE A 19 14.04 -17.64 0.46
CA ILE A 19 13.32 -17.51 1.73
C ILE A 19 11.83 -17.63 1.43
N VAL A 20 11.13 -18.47 2.17
CA VAL A 20 9.67 -18.60 2.07
C VAL A 20 9.04 -17.21 2.23
N GLY A 21 8.44 -16.72 1.16
CA GLY A 21 7.73 -15.47 1.15
C GLY A 21 8.45 -14.26 0.52
N GLY A 22 9.76 -14.28 0.35
CA GLY A 22 10.51 -13.19 -0.30
C GLY A 22 10.47 -11.84 0.43
N ALA A 23 11.15 -10.85 -0.14
CA ALA A 23 11.26 -9.50 0.45
C ALA A 23 9.92 -8.75 0.47
N MET A 24 9.07 -8.94 -0.55
CA MET A 24 7.73 -8.35 -0.59
C MET A 24 6.87 -8.85 0.55
N ASP A 25 6.85 -10.16 0.80
CA ASP A 25 6.08 -10.72 1.92
C ASP A 25 6.56 -10.20 3.25
N SER A 26 7.88 -10.11 3.46
CA SER A 26 8.45 -9.58 4.70
C SER A 26 8.03 -8.13 4.95
N LEU A 27 8.04 -7.31 3.91
CA LEU A 27 7.57 -5.92 3.98
C LEU A 27 6.08 -5.84 4.32
N LEU A 28 5.26 -6.62 3.64
CA LEU A 28 3.82 -6.65 3.89
C LEU A 28 3.47 -7.21 5.26
N GLN A 29 4.18 -8.23 5.74
CA GLN A 29 4.00 -8.76 7.10
C GLN A 29 4.35 -7.72 8.17
N THR A 30 5.41 -6.95 7.98
CA THR A 30 5.78 -5.86 8.89
C THR A 30 4.69 -4.78 8.91
N LEU A 31 4.16 -4.40 7.75
CA LEU A 31 3.07 -3.44 7.67
C LEU A 31 1.75 -3.99 8.23
N ALA A 32 1.51 -5.29 8.15
CA ALA A 32 0.27 -5.91 8.62
C ALA A 32 0.03 -5.71 10.12
N TYR A 33 1.07 -5.52 10.91
CA TYR A 33 0.95 -5.16 12.32
C TYR A 33 0.09 -3.89 12.51
N TYR A 34 0.25 -2.90 11.63
CA TYR A 34 -0.43 -1.61 11.73
C TYR A 34 -1.89 -1.61 11.24
N LYS A 35 -2.40 -2.72 10.76
CA LYS A 35 -3.83 -2.80 10.38
C LYS A 35 -4.76 -2.66 11.58
N ARG A 36 -4.32 -3.06 12.77
CA ARG A 36 -5.09 -3.00 14.03
C ARG A 36 -4.41 -2.24 15.15
N HIS A 37 -3.14 -1.91 14.99
CA HIS A 37 -2.34 -1.21 15.99
C HIS A 37 -1.85 0.11 15.44
N ASP A 38 -2.15 1.19 16.13
CA ASP A 38 -1.54 2.48 15.83
C ASP A 38 -0.12 2.51 16.39
N PRO A 39 0.82 3.25 15.74
CA PRO A 39 2.15 3.46 16.28
C PRO A 39 2.08 4.06 17.69
N ALA A 40 2.89 3.56 18.61
CA ALA A 40 2.91 4.02 20.00
C ALA A 40 3.76 5.28 20.21
N THR A 41 4.76 5.50 19.36
CA THR A 41 5.69 6.63 19.44
C THR A 41 5.78 7.36 18.11
N ALA A 42 6.36 8.57 18.13
CA ALA A 42 6.60 9.35 16.90
C ALA A 42 7.59 8.65 15.97
N GLU A 43 8.60 8.00 16.53
CA GLU A 43 9.60 7.24 15.78
C GLU A 43 8.98 6.01 15.11
N GLU A 44 8.07 5.33 15.78
CA GLU A 44 7.34 4.20 15.21
C GLU A 44 6.39 4.65 14.09
N GLN A 45 5.76 5.80 14.26
CA GLN A 45 4.94 6.37 13.19
C GLN A 45 5.78 6.72 11.97
N GLU A 46 6.94 7.33 12.16
CA GLU A 46 7.87 7.62 11.07
C GLU A 46 8.33 6.34 10.38
N LEU A 47 8.64 5.29 11.14
CA LEU A 47 8.98 3.98 10.57
C LEU A 47 7.85 3.43 9.69
N MET A 48 6.63 3.45 10.19
CA MET A 48 5.46 3.00 9.41
C MET A 48 5.29 3.80 8.12
N GLU A 49 5.39 5.12 8.19
CA GLU A 49 5.28 6.00 7.02
C GLU A 49 6.39 5.72 6.00
N ASN A 50 7.62 5.53 6.48
CA ASN A 50 8.76 5.18 5.63
C ASN A 50 8.57 3.80 4.95
N LEU A 51 8.00 2.82 5.63
CA LEU A 51 7.69 1.51 5.04
C LEU A 51 6.65 1.63 3.93
N PHE A 52 5.62 2.45 4.11
CA PHE A 52 4.66 2.74 3.04
C PHE A 52 5.31 3.46 1.86
N ASP A 53 6.20 4.41 2.10
CA ASP A 53 6.92 5.13 1.05
C ASP A 53 7.85 4.21 0.26
N VAL A 54 8.53 3.28 0.94
CA VAL A 54 9.33 2.23 0.27
C VAL A 54 8.43 1.37 -0.62
N LEU A 55 7.30 0.93 -0.11
CA LEU A 55 6.36 0.12 -0.90
C LEU A 55 5.85 0.88 -2.14
N CYS A 56 5.48 2.15 -1.98
CA CYS A 56 5.08 3.01 -3.11
C CYS A 56 6.20 3.12 -4.16
N ALA A 57 7.44 3.31 -3.72
CA ALA A 57 8.59 3.39 -4.62
C ALA A 57 8.85 2.06 -5.36
N LEU A 58 8.70 0.93 -4.67
CA LEU A 58 8.86 -0.40 -5.28
C LEU A 58 7.81 -0.66 -6.36
N LEU A 59 6.58 -0.18 -6.16
CA LEU A 59 5.49 -0.35 -7.13
C LEU A 59 5.65 0.48 -8.41
N LEU A 60 6.62 1.38 -8.48
CA LEU A 60 7.00 2.06 -9.72
C LEU A 60 7.69 1.11 -10.70
N HIS A 61 8.26 0.02 -10.24
CA HIS A 61 8.83 -1.03 -11.08
C HIS A 61 7.76 -2.10 -11.35
N THR A 62 7.41 -2.27 -12.61
CA THR A 62 6.28 -3.10 -13.05
C THR A 62 6.28 -4.53 -12.49
N PRO A 63 7.40 -5.29 -12.49
CA PRO A 63 7.41 -6.64 -11.92
C PRO A 63 7.08 -6.70 -10.42
N ASN A 64 7.35 -5.63 -9.67
CA ASN A 64 7.01 -5.56 -8.25
C ASN A 64 5.50 -5.49 -8.03
N ARG A 65 4.73 -4.98 -9.00
CA ARG A 65 3.26 -5.00 -8.94
C ARG A 65 2.71 -6.41 -8.98
N ASP A 66 3.33 -7.31 -9.77
CA ASP A 66 2.95 -8.71 -9.80
C ASP A 66 3.29 -9.41 -8.46
N LEU A 67 4.45 -9.13 -7.90
CA LEU A 67 4.82 -9.62 -6.57
C LEU A 67 3.85 -9.15 -5.49
N PHE A 68 3.47 -7.89 -5.52
CA PHE A 68 2.49 -7.31 -4.62
C PHE A 68 1.12 -8.00 -4.73
N LEU A 69 0.67 -8.26 -5.96
CA LEU A 69 -0.57 -8.98 -6.22
C LEU A 69 -0.53 -10.40 -5.66
N LYS A 70 0.55 -11.14 -5.93
CA LYS A 70 0.74 -12.52 -5.47
C LYS A 70 0.89 -12.64 -3.97
N ALA A 71 1.47 -11.64 -3.33
CA ALA A 71 1.65 -11.57 -1.87
C ALA A 71 0.40 -11.06 -1.13
N GLU A 72 -0.73 -10.96 -1.82
CA GLU A 72 -2.01 -10.50 -1.24
C GLU A 72 -1.96 -9.06 -0.70
N GLY A 73 -1.13 -8.21 -1.31
CA GLY A 73 -0.98 -6.82 -0.89
C GLY A 73 -2.26 -6.00 -1.00
N LEU A 74 -3.08 -6.24 -2.02
CA LEU A 74 -4.36 -5.55 -2.18
C LEU A 74 -5.35 -5.88 -1.07
N GLN A 75 -5.40 -7.14 -0.65
CA GLN A 75 -6.23 -7.57 0.46
C GLN A 75 -5.82 -6.88 1.76
N LEU A 76 -4.50 -6.80 2.02
CA LEU A 76 -3.98 -6.11 3.19
C LEU A 76 -4.34 -4.62 3.19
N MET A 77 -4.14 -3.94 2.05
CA MET A 77 -4.49 -2.51 1.93
C MET A 77 -5.99 -2.29 2.13
N ASN A 78 -6.83 -3.15 1.58
CA ASN A 78 -8.27 -3.08 1.78
C ASN A 78 -8.66 -3.24 3.26
N LEU A 79 -8.04 -4.18 3.97
CA LEU A 79 -8.25 -4.34 5.42
C LEU A 79 -7.84 -3.08 6.20
N MET A 80 -6.70 -2.48 5.88
CA MET A 80 -6.24 -1.24 6.51
C MET A 80 -7.21 -0.08 6.31
N LEU A 81 -7.81 0.03 5.13
CA LEU A 81 -8.84 1.04 4.86
C LEU A 81 -10.08 0.83 5.72
N ARG A 82 -10.46 -0.42 5.93
CA ARG A 82 -11.67 -0.77 6.71
C ARG A 82 -11.49 -0.52 8.20
N GLU A 83 -10.31 -0.79 8.75
CA GLU A 83 -10.03 -0.68 10.19
C GLU A 83 -9.91 0.78 10.68
N LYS A 84 -9.79 1.75 9.79
CA LYS A 84 -9.76 3.19 10.10
C LYS A 84 -8.67 3.61 11.09
N LYS A 85 -7.52 2.96 11.04
CA LYS A 85 -6.33 3.31 11.83
C LYS A 85 -5.45 4.33 11.10
N THR A 86 -4.35 4.76 11.71
CA THR A 86 -3.40 5.72 11.08
C THR A 86 -2.76 5.18 9.81
N SER A 87 -2.65 3.86 9.65
CA SER A 87 -2.17 3.20 8.43
C SER A 87 -3.04 3.42 7.21
N ARG A 88 -4.26 3.90 7.38
CA ARG A 88 -5.22 4.14 6.28
C ARG A 88 -4.67 5.06 5.19
N ASN A 89 -4.02 6.16 5.57
CA ASN A 89 -3.44 7.09 4.59
C ASN A 89 -2.32 6.46 3.78
N GLY A 90 -1.46 5.68 4.43
CA GLY A 90 -0.42 4.91 3.75
C GLY A 90 -1.00 3.89 2.79
N ALA A 91 -2.04 3.16 3.21
CA ALA A 91 -2.74 2.20 2.35
C ALA A 91 -3.36 2.86 1.12
N LEU A 92 -3.95 4.06 1.24
CA LEU A 92 -4.47 4.81 0.10
C LEU A 92 -3.38 5.20 -0.90
N LYS A 93 -2.22 5.65 -0.41
CA LYS A 93 -1.07 5.97 -1.27
C LYS A 93 -0.60 4.73 -2.05
N VAL A 94 -0.47 3.60 -1.36
CA VAL A 94 -0.05 2.33 -1.99
C VAL A 94 -1.05 1.89 -3.05
N LEU A 95 -2.34 1.95 -2.76
CA LEU A 95 -3.39 1.61 -3.74
C LEU A 95 -3.32 2.52 -4.97
N ASN A 96 -3.08 3.81 -4.78
CA ASN A 96 -2.91 4.72 -5.90
C ASN A 96 -1.78 4.27 -6.84
N HIS A 97 -0.64 3.85 -6.29
CA HIS A 97 0.49 3.35 -7.08
C HIS A 97 0.22 1.98 -7.70
N ALA A 98 -0.43 1.08 -6.97
CA ALA A 98 -0.71 -0.28 -7.43
C ALA A 98 -1.74 -0.33 -8.56
N LEU A 99 -2.73 0.57 -8.52
CA LEU A 99 -3.84 0.59 -9.48
C LEU A 99 -3.61 1.57 -10.65
N SER A 100 -2.59 2.42 -10.56
CA SER A 100 -2.26 3.39 -11.60
C SER A 100 -1.43 2.76 -12.73
N GLY A 101 -1.60 3.27 -13.94
CA GLY A 101 -0.83 2.83 -15.09
C GLY A 101 -1.70 2.14 -16.13
N THR A 102 -1.07 1.85 -17.29
CA THR A 102 -1.73 1.26 -18.46
C THR A 102 -1.18 -0.14 -18.78
N ASP A 103 -0.27 -0.65 -17.97
CA ASP A 103 0.32 -1.98 -18.15
C ASP A 103 -0.60 -3.11 -17.65
N ALA A 104 -0.29 -4.34 -18.09
CA ALA A 104 -1.08 -5.51 -17.72
C ALA A 104 -1.10 -5.79 -16.21
N PHE A 105 -0.05 -5.44 -15.48
CA PHE A 105 0.02 -5.67 -14.04
C PHE A 105 -0.84 -4.68 -13.27
N ALA A 106 -0.90 -3.41 -13.70
CA ALA A 106 -1.83 -2.43 -13.14
C ALA A 106 -3.28 -2.87 -13.37
N PHE A 107 -3.59 -3.37 -14.56
CA PHE A 107 -4.92 -3.89 -14.89
C PHE A 107 -5.29 -5.11 -14.04
N ALA A 108 -4.37 -6.06 -13.86
CA ALA A 108 -4.59 -7.23 -13.00
C ALA A 108 -4.84 -6.83 -11.54
N ASN A 109 -4.11 -5.84 -11.03
CA ASN A 109 -4.35 -5.27 -9.70
C ASN A 109 -5.75 -4.64 -9.60
N CYS A 110 -6.20 -3.91 -10.62
CA CYS A 110 -7.56 -3.34 -10.63
C CYS A 110 -8.64 -4.42 -10.58
N ILE A 111 -8.51 -5.48 -11.38
CA ILE A 111 -9.45 -6.61 -11.36
C ILE A 111 -9.48 -7.23 -9.96
N LYS A 112 -8.32 -7.52 -9.39
CA LYS A 112 -8.23 -8.13 -8.06
C LYS A 112 -8.82 -7.23 -6.98
N PHE A 113 -8.61 -5.91 -7.07
CA PHE A 113 -9.18 -4.95 -6.13
C PHE A 113 -10.71 -4.98 -6.14
N VAL A 114 -11.33 -5.08 -7.32
CA VAL A 114 -12.77 -5.24 -7.44
C VAL A 114 -13.21 -6.58 -6.83
N ASP A 115 -12.50 -7.67 -7.11
CA ASP A 115 -12.81 -9.01 -6.60
C ASP A 115 -12.80 -9.07 -5.06
N VAL A 116 -11.88 -8.38 -4.41
CA VAL A 116 -11.81 -8.33 -2.94
C VAL A 116 -12.78 -7.31 -2.33
N LEU A 117 -13.74 -6.84 -3.09
CA LEU A 117 -14.76 -5.87 -2.66
C LEU A 117 -14.17 -4.51 -2.27
N GLY A 118 -13.05 -4.14 -2.88
CA GLY A 118 -12.36 -2.88 -2.60
C GLY A 118 -13.23 -1.65 -2.88
N LEU A 119 -14.10 -1.70 -3.88
CA LEU A 119 -15.02 -0.62 -4.20
C LEU A 119 -16.00 -0.31 -3.06
N ARG A 120 -16.46 -1.33 -2.34
CA ARG A 120 -17.32 -1.14 -1.15
C ARG A 120 -16.60 -0.42 -0.02
N THR A 121 -15.29 -0.58 0.04
CA THR A 121 -14.45 0.08 1.05
C THR A 121 -14.11 1.52 0.64
N ILE A 122 -13.79 1.75 -0.64
CA ILE A 122 -13.27 3.03 -1.11
C ILE A 122 -14.38 4.05 -1.40
N PHE A 123 -15.54 3.63 -1.93
CA PHE A 123 -16.63 4.56 -2.26
C PHE A 123 -17.12 5.39 -1.06
N PRO A 124 -17.29 4.85 0.15
CA PRO A 124 -17.67 5.68 1.30
C PRO A 124 -16.67 6.78 1.63
N LEU A 125 -15.38 6.60 1.26
CA LEU A 125 -14.34 7.60 1.45
C LEU A 125 -14.52 8.79 0.51
N PHE A 126 -14.98 8.55 -0.72
CA PHE A 126 -15.31 9.59 -1.69
C PHE A 126 -16.62 10.33 -1.34
N MET A 127 -17.58 9.62 -0.76
CA MET A 127 -18.91 10.16 -0.46
C MET A 127 -18.96 11.00 0.82
N LYS A 128 -17.96 10.87 1.71
CA LYS A 128 -17.87 11.64 2.94
C LYS A 128 -16.97 12.84 2.76
N THR A 129 -17.57 14.03 2.80
CA THR A 129 -16.79 15.27 2.88
C THR A 129 -16.00 15.30 4.20
N PRO A 130 -14.68 15.55 4.16
CA PRO A 130 -13.90 15.69 5.39
C PRO A 130 -14.47 16.78 6.28
N LYS A 131 -14.77 16.46 7.54
CA LYS A 131 -15.19 17.45 8.51
C LYS A 131 -14.01 18.33 8.89
N LYS A 132 -14.19 19.65 8.91
CA LYS A 132 -13.19 20.58 9.44
C LYS A 132 -12.97 20.29 10.93
N LYS A 133 -11.78 19.86 11.29
CA LYS A 133 -11.31 19.84 12.68
C LYS A 133 -10.31 20.97 12.83
N GLY A 134 -10.60 21.93 13.71
CA GLY A 134 -9.66 23.00 14.06
C GLY A 134 -9.19 23.87 12.88
N GLY A 135 -10.05 24.17 11.92
CA GLY A 135 -9.74 25.04 10.78
C GLY A 135 -8.86 24.41 9.69
N LYS A 136 -8.42 23.17 9.84
CA LYS A 136 -7.67 22.45 8.80
C LYS A 136 -8.57 21.42 8.12
N VAL A 137 -8.65 21.51 6.80
CA VAL A 137 -9.28 20.48 5.96
C VAL A 137 -8.24 19.37 5.71
N THR A 138 -8.50 18.19 6.22
CA THR A 138 -7.68 17.01 5.84
C THR A 138 -8.11 16.58 4.45
N LYS A 139 -7.31 16.88 3.45
CA LYS A 139 -7.53 16.38 2.09
C LYS A 139 -7.03 14.94 2.03
N LEU A 140 -7.95 13.98 1.99
CA LEU A 140 -7.64 12.55 1.83
C LEU A 140 -7.33 12.19 0.37
N PHE A 141 -7.76 13.03 -0.58
CA PHE A 141 -7.60 12.82 -2.01
C PHE A 141 -6.97 14.06 -2.66
N MET A 142 -5.78 13.90 -3.12
CA MET A 142 -5.15 14.79 -4.07
C MET A 142 -4.43 13.99 -5.13
#